data_c5e7bf6e453f7f39f9e326a2d89b35ca
#
_entry.id   c5e7bf6e453f7f39f9e326a2d89b35ca
#
_cell.length_a   1.000
_cell.length_b   1.000
_cell.length_c   1.000
_cell.angle_alpha   90.00
_cell.angle_beta   90.00
_cell.angle_gamma   90.00
#
_symmetry.space_group_name_H-M   'P 1'
#
loop_
_entity.id
_entity.type
_entity.pdbx_description
1 polymer ?
#
loop_
_entity_poly.entity_id
_entity_poly.type
_entity_poly.pdbx_seq_one_letter_code
_entity_poly.pdbx_strand_id
1 'polypeptide(L)'
;MKVEHLKVVGFEEAMRGMRNAYDSWNKADSYIIPNVVPGTSEFKNKLKIYPDKLLSQGDMFFHVVENTNECIHYNPWTQNYNINKNVIDSEKYPEYNYNIDVETDRVAIIGKNDMDLMQRLISHDQSIINGGEPNSKFLRDITVTLDITASFDFWKEFDTYKVGTVANSCSTMHTITKHPITIENISTADLREKDIKNIEEKWLPILNEIVNDESLSALEKTRILSKMNLVGFEQKRTIKLNYQVIKNMNVWRMGHKLKEWRVLINVYFKNLPYVESLFIRNPYLKK
;
A
#
# COMPACT_ATOMS: atom_id res chain seq x y z
N MET A 1 -3.90 1.70 13.21
CA MET A 1 -3.01 1.40 12.05
C MET A 1 -2.32 2.68 11.58
N LYS A 2 -1.02 2.62 11.29
CA LYS A 2 -0.22 3.70 10.70
C LYS A 2 0.59 3.12 9.54
N VAL A 3 0.71 3.86 8.45
CA VAL A 3 1.54 3.50 7.29
C VAL A 3 2.55 4.62 7.06
N GLU A 4 3.82 4.26 6.87
CA GLU A 4 4.95 5.16 6.70
C GLU A 4 5.89 4.64 5.61
N HIS A 5 6.76 5.50 5.07
CA HIS A 5 7.83 5.15 4.13
C HIS A 5 7.36 4.33 2.91
N LEU A 6 6.19 4.69 2.36
CA LEU A 6 5.62 4.01 1.22
C LEU A 6 6.40 4.34 -0.05
N LYS A 7 6.96 3.30 -0.70
CA LYS A 7 7.72 3.40 -1.94
C LYS A 7 7.22 2.40 -2.97
N VAL A 8 7.09 2.84 -4.22
CA VAL A 8 6.67 2.01 -5.37
C VAL A 8 7.71 2.12 -6.48
N VAL A 9 8.16 0.97 -7.00
CA VAL A 9 9.13 0.89 -8.10
C VAL A 9 8.80 -0.29 -9.01
N GLY A 10 9.35 -0.31 -10.23
CA GLY A 10 9.31 -1.48 -11.12
C GLY A 10 8.31 -1.40 -12.28
N PHE A 11 7.75 -0.23 -12.57
CA PHE A 11 6.86 -0.08 -13.73
C PHE A 11 7.56 -0.30 -15.06
N GLU A 12 8.82 0.10 -15.21
CA GLU A 12 9.61 -0.15 -16.43
C GLU A 12 9.79 -1.64 -16.66
N GLU A 13 10.20 -2.35 -15.63
CA GLU A 13 10.41 -3.80 -15.66
C GLU A 13 9.12 -4.54 -16.00
N ALA A 14 8.01 -4.12 -15.39
CA ALA A 14 6.69 -4.66 -15.65
C ALA A 14 6.27 -4.50 -17.11
N MET A 15 6.45 -3.30 -17.68
CA MET A 15 6.12 -3.04 -19.09
C MET A 15 7.02 -3.84 -20.03
N ARG A 16 8.32 -3.93 -19.75
CA ARG A 16 9.24 -4.76 -20.52
C ARG A 16 8.81 -6.23 -20.51
N GLY A 17 8.57 -6.77 -19.30
CA GLY A 17 8.16 -8.16 -19.11
C GLY A 17 6.86 -8.49 -19.87
N MET A 18 5.88 -7.58 -19.81
CA MET A 18 4.62 -7.72 -20.52
C MET A 18 4.80 -7.71 -22.05
N ARG A 19 5.58 -6.78 -22.58
CA ARG A 19 5.80 -6.63 -24.02
C ARG A 19 6.69 -7.73 -24.61
N ASN A 20 7.69 -8.20 -23.86
CA ASN A 20 8.55 -9.31 -24.25
C ASN A 20 7.75 -10.59 -24.51
N ALA A 21 6.75 -10.88 -23.69
CA ALA A 21 5.93 -12.08 -23.83
C ALA A 21 5.20 -12.17 -25.19
N TYR A 22 4.98 -11.04 -25.86
CA TYR A 22 4.23 -10.94 -27.11
C TYR A 22 5.05 -10.38 -28.28
N ASP A 23 6.36 -10.18 -28.08
CA ASP A 23 7.24 -9.52 -29.06
C ASP A 23 6.59 -8.24 -29.67
N SER A 24 6.04 -7.41 -28.80
CA SER A 24 5.18 -6.29 -29.21
C SER A 24 5.70 -4.92 -28.80
N TRP A 25 7.01 -4.75 -28.75
CA TRP A 25 7.69 -3.51 -28.40
C TRP A 25 7.34 -2.32 -29.29
N ASN A 26 7.09 -2.59 -30.57
CA ASN A 26 6.68 -1.59 -31.55
C ASN A 26 5.31 -0.95 -31.23
N LYS A 27 4.55 -1.53 -30.31
CA LYS A 27 3.25 -1.02 -29.85
C LYS A 27 3.33 -0.36 -28.49
N ALA A 28 4.51 -0.33 -27.83
CA ALA A 28 4.68 0.31 -26.55
C ALA A 28 4.55 1.83 -26.69
N ASP A 29 3.81 2.43 -25.76
CA ASP A 29 3.51 3.86 -25.76
C ASP A 29 3.69 4.52 -24.38
N SER A 30 4.35 3.82 -23.46
CA SER A 30 4.67 4.31 -22.14
C SER A 30 6.04 4.95 -22.07
N TYR A 31 6.22 5.83 -21.09
CA TYR A 31 7.48 6.54 -20.82
C TYR A 31 7.88 6.40 -19.38
N ILE A 32 9.18 6.21 -19.15
CA ILE A 32 9.78 6.24 -17.82
C ILE A 32 10.71 7.44 -17.76
N ILE A 33 10.49 8.31 -16.80
CA ILE A 33 11.31 9.47 -16.53
C ILE A 33 12.08 9.21 -15.24
N PRO A 34 13.38 8.92 -15.32
CA PRO A 34 14.19 8.62 -14.15
C PRO A 34 14.58 9.92 -13.40
N ASN A 35 14.82 9.80 -12.11
CA ASN A 35 15.40 10.83 -11.25
C ASN A 35 14.68 12.19 -11.33
N VAL A 36 13.36 12.18 -11.33
CA VAL A 36 12.56 13.41 -11.37
C VAL A 36 11.61 13.44 -10.18
N VAL A 37 11.63 14.56 -9.48
CA VAL A 37 10.62 14.81 -8.45
C VAL A 37 9.39 15.39 -9.12
N PRO A 38 8.21 14.74 -8.98
CA PRO A 38 6.96 15.22 -9.55
C PRO A 38 6.62 16.64 -9.09
N GLY A 39 5.97 17.41 -9.95
CA GLY A 39 5.59 18.80 -9.64
C GLY A 39 6.71 19.84 -9.78
N THR A 40 7.95 19.43 -9.86
CA THR A 40 9.09 20.35 -10.03
C THR A 40 9.16 20.94 -11.44
N SER A 41 9.91 22.04 -11.58
CA SER A 41 10.16 22.63 -12.91
C SER A 41 10.92 21.68 -13.83
N GLU A 42 11.80 20.83 -13.28
CA GLU A 42 12.51 19.81 -14.05
C GLU A 42 11.54 18.76 -14.62
N PHE A 43 10.62 18.26 -13.81
CA PHE A 43 9.56 17.35 -14.24
C PHE A 43 8.72 17.96 -15.36
N LYS A 44 8.25 19.21 -15.18
CA LYS A 44 7.49 19.94 -16.20
C LYS A 44 8.26 20.10 -17.50
N ASN A 45 9.55 20.37 -17.42
CA ASN A 45 10.39 20.51 -18.61
C ASN A 45 10.62 19.18 -19.33
N LYS A 46 10.83 18.09 -18.60
CA LYS A 46 10.96 16.73 -19.18
C LYS A 46 9.65 16.29 -19.85
N LEU A 47 8.51 16.59 -19.28
CA LEU A 47 7.20 16.32 -19.92
C LEU A 47 7.03 17.13 -21.22
N LYS A 48 7.52 18.35 -21.29
CA LYS A 48 7.48 19.16 -22.52
C LYS A 48 8.34 18.60 -23.65
N ILE A 49 9.33 17.77 -23.37
CA ILE A 49 10.20 17.15 -24.38
C ILE A 49 9.45 16.08 -25.18
N TYR A 50 8.35 15.54 -24.67
CA TYR A 50 7.59 14.45 -25.29
C TYR A 50 6.13 14.81 -25.65
N PRO A 51 5.75 16.10 -25.83
CA PRO A 51 4.35 16.47 -25.98
C PRO A 51 3.68 15.83 -27.22
N ASP A 52 4.40 15.77 -28.33
CA ASP A 52 3.86 15.23 -29.58
C ASP A 52 3.57 13.74 -29.49
N LYS A 53 4.42 12.98 -28.82
CA LYS A 53 4.21 11.55 -28.60
C LYS A 53 3.07 11.31 -27.61
N LEU A 54 2.98 12.11 -26.56
CA LEU A 54 1.90 12.04 -25.58
C LEU A 54 0.56 12.35 -26.23
N LEU A 55 0.49 13.37 -27.09
CA LEU A 55 -0.71 13.81 -27.78
C LEU A 55 -1.15 12.84 -28.89
N SER A 56 -0.22 12.20 -29.60
CA SER A 56 -0.50 11.29 -30.70
C SER A 56 -1.03 9.92 -30.26
N GLN A 57 -0.84 9.53 -29.00
CA GLN A 57 -1.18 8.21 -28.48
C GLN A 57 -2.49 8.16 -27.69
N GLY A 58 -3.21 9.27 -27.62
CA GLY A 58 -4.48 9.38 -26.90
C GLY A 58 -4.32 9.64 -25.40
N ASP A 59 -5.35 9.32 -24.63
CA ASP A 59 -5.38 9.63 -23.21
C ASP A 59 -4.25 8.92 -22.46
N MET A 60 -3.31 9.71 -21.96
CA MET A 60 -2.21 9.24 -21.13
C MET A 60 -2.55 9.46 -19.67
N PHE A 61 -2.28 8.45 -18.86
CA PHE A 61 -2.44 8.56 -17.43
C PHE A 61 -1.08 8.45 -16.79
N PHE A 62 -0.69 9.44 -16.03
CA PHE A 62 0.33 9.20 -15.03
C PHE A 62 -0.21 9.57 -13.66
N HIS A 63 0.21 8.82 -12.71
CA HIS A 63 -0.21 8.93 -11.34
C HIS A 63 1.05 8.99 -10.50
N VAL A 64 1.32 10.12 -9.93
CA VAL A 64 2.43 10.30 -9.00
C VAL A 64 1.85 10.81 -7.71
N VAL A 65 2.17 10.14 -6.64
CA VAL A 65 1.83 10.60 -5.31
C VAL A 65 3.03 11.38 -4.80
N GLU A 66 2.85 12.66 -4.65
CA GLU A 66 3.81 13.54 -3.99
C GLU A 66 3.46 13.60 -2.50
N ASN A 67 4.47 13.74 -1.65
CA ASN A 67 4.34 13.97 -0.21
C ASN A 67 2.93 14.40 0.19
N THR A 68 2.16 13.60 0.85
CA THR A 68 0.79 13.90 1.24
C THR A 68 -0.25 13.44 0.24
N ASN A 69 -0.87 12.45 0.17
CA ASN A 69 -2.16 12.13 -0.45
C ASN A 69 -2.55 12.93 -1.71
N GLU A 70 -1.62 13.67 -2.28
CA GLU A 70 -1.83 14.44 -3.49
C GLU A 70 -1.41 13.63 -4.70
N CYS A 71 -2.32 13.50 -5.64
CA CYS A 71 -2.11 12.84 -6.90
C CYS A 71 -2.00 13.88 -7.99
N ILE A 72 -0.89 13.88 -8.72
CA ILE A 72 -0.74 14.77 -9.86
C ILE A 72 -1.26 14.04 -11.10
N HIS A 73 -2.34 14.57 -11.65
CA HIS A 73 -2.82 14.16 -12.96
C HIS A 73 -2.32 15.14 -14.01
N TYR A 74 -1.54 14.66 -14.94
CA TYR A 74 -1.18 15.43 -16.12
C TYR A 74 -2.18 15.16 -17.23
N ASN A 75 -2.81 16.20 -17.72
CA ASN A 75 -3.61 16.14 -18.92
C ASN A 75 -2.75 16.55 -20.12
N PRO A 76 -2.39 15.64 -21.03
CA PRO A 76 -1.52 15.94 -22.16
C PRO A 76 -2.15 16.91 -23.17
N TRP A 77 -3.48 16.93 -23.26
CA TRP A 77 -4.21 17.80 -24.19
C TRP A 77 -4.17 19.27 -23.79
N THR A 78 -4.28 19.54 -22.50
CA THR A 78 -4.26 20.92 -21.97
C THR A 78 -2.89 21.34 -21.50
N GLN A 79 -1.91 20.41 -21.43
CA GLN A 79 -0.60 20.59 -20.83
C GLN A 79 -0.67 21.11 -19.37
N ASN A 80 -1.77 20.86 -18.70
CA ASN A 80 -2.02 21.28 -17.34
C ASN A 80 -1.85 20.13 -16.37
N TYR A 81 -1.42 20.48 -15.16
CA TYR A 81 -1.37 19.57 -14.01
C TYR A 81 -2.58 19.84 -13.15
N ASN A 82 -3.35 18.83 -12.86
CA ASN A 82 -4.34 18.87 -11.80
C ASN A 82 -3.77 18.10 -10.60
N ILE A 83 -3.54 18.81 -9.52
CA ILE A 83 -3.28 18.19 -8.22
C ILE A 83 -4.66 17.81 -7.68
N ASN A 84 -5.05 16.57 -7.88
CA ASN A 84 -6.20 16.04 -7.17
C ASN A 84 -5.68 15.56 -5.81
N LYS A 85 -6.14 16.21 -4.75
CA LYS A 85 -6.07 15.60 -3.44
C LYS A 85 -6.82 14.30 -3.57
N ASN A 86 -6.14 13.18 -3.36
CA ASN A 86 -6.80 11.90 -3.31
C ASN A 86 -7.91 12.04 -2.29
N VAL A 87 -9.15 11.93 -2.75
CA VAL A 87 -10.31 11.94 -1.89
C VAL A 87 -10.27 10.62 -1.13
N ILE A 88 -9.35 10.57 -0.19
CA ILE A 88 -9.43 9.64 0.90
C ILE A 88 -10.72 10.03 1.59
N ASP A 89 -11.58 9.09 1.78
CA ASP A 89 -12.84 9.30 2.49
C ASP A 89 -12.51 9.58 3.97
N SER A 90 -11.94 10.78 4.21
CA SER A 90 -11.55 11.26 5.52
C SER A 90 -12.76 11.40 6.45
N GLU A 91 -13.96 11.54 5.89
CA GLU A 91 -15.22 11.51 6.64
C GLU A 91 -15.50 10.11 7.18
N LYS A 92 -15.13 9.08 6.43
CA LYS A 92 -15.33 7.68 6.81
C LYS A 92 -14.26 7.14 7.75
N TYR A 93 -13.06 7.68 7.70
CA TYR A 93 -11.91 7.22 8.48
C TYR A 93 -11.13 8.41 9.10
N PRO A 94 -11.79 9.29 9.88
CA PRO A 94 -11.20 10.54 10.34
C PRO A 94 -10.01 10.37 11.30
N GLU A 95 -9.91 9.23 11.97
CA GLU A 95 -8.88 8.93 12.95
C GLU A 95 -7.53 8.50 12.37
N TYR A 96 -7.44 8.30 11.05
CA TYR A 96 -6.20 7.84 10.42
C TYR A 96 -5.36 9.00 9.90
N ASN A 97 -4.04 8.86 10.04
CA ASN A 97 -3.11 9.80 9.42
C ASN A 97 -2.99 9.48 7.93
N TYR A 98 -3.39 10.42 7.10
CA TYR A 98 -3.36 10.30 5.65
C TYR A 98 -2.10 10.89 5.00
N ASN A 99 -1.22 11.49 5.79
CA ASN A 99 0.05 12.00 5.29
C ASN A 99 1.00 10.84 5.04
N ILE A 100 1.18 10.48 3.78
CA ILE A 100 2.06 9.39 3.35
C ILE A 100 3.04 9.95 2.35
N ASP A 101 4.31 9.76 2.65
CA ASP A 101 5.38 9.97 1.68
C ASP A 101 5.42 8.75 0.76
N VAL A 102 5.00 8.91 -0.49
CA VAL A 102 5.20 7.89 -1.52
C VAL A 102 6.45 8.25 -2.30
N GLU A 103 7.52 7.53 -2.04
CA GLU A 103 8.74 7.66 -2.79
C GLU A 103 8.67 6.81 -4.07
N THR A 104 9.01 7.43 -5.19
CA THR A 104 9.27 6.73 -6.43
C THR A 104 10.56 7.28 -7.03
N ASP A 105 11.45 6.40 -7.44
CA ASP A 105 12.71 6.78 -8.10
C ASP A 105 12.52 7.12 -9.58
N ARG A 106 11.34 6.88 -10.12
CA ARG A 106 10.99 7.13 -11.51
C ARG A 106 9.53 7.55 -11.65
N VAL A 107 9.24 8.36 -12.64
CA VAL A 107 7.87 8.65 -13.05
C VAL A 107 7.51 7.74 -14.21
N ALA A 108 6.52 6.89 -14.01
CA ALA A 108 5.96 6.04 -15.05
C ALA A 108 4.71 6.69 -15.65
N ILE A 109 4.77 7.00 -16.92
CA ILE A 109 3.63 7.48 -17.70
C ILE A 109 3.19 6.32 -18.56
N ILE A 110 2.09 5.66 -18.16
CA ILE A 110 1.57 4.50 -18.87
C ILE A 110 0.69 4.95 -20.02
N GLY A 111 1.08 4.60 -21.22
CA GLY A 111 0.33 4.89 -22.43
C GLY A 111 -0.95 4.07 -22.54
N LYS A 112 -1.86 4.51 -23.41
CA LYS A 112 -3.15 3.87 -23.61
C LYS A 112 -3.04 2.41 -24.05
N ASN A 113 -2.13 2.12 -24.98
CA ASN A 113 -1.94 0.76 -25.50
C ASN A 113 -1.34 -0.17 -24.43
N ASP A 114 -0.42 0.33 -23.61
CA ASP A 114 0.17 -0.45 -22.53
C ASP A 114 -0.86 -0.66 -21.39
N MET A 115 -1.63 0.37 -21.04
CA MET A 115 -2.68 0.24 -20.04
C MET A 115 -3.76 -0.74 -20.48
N ASP A 116 -4.22 -0.65 -21.72
CA ASP A 116 -5.20 -1.58 -22.29
C ASP A 116 -4.69 -3.04 -22.28
N LEU A 117 -3.43 -3.25 -22.65
CA LEU A 117 -2.83 -4.58 -22.58
C LEU A 117 -2.75 -5.09 -21.14
N MET A 118 -2.27 -4.28 -20.19
CA MET A 118 -2.23 -4.64 -18.76
C MET A 118 -3.61 -5.06 -18.25
N GLN A 119 -4.62 -4.27 -18.54
CA GLN A 119 -5.99 -4.50 -18.09
C GLN A 119 -6.58 -5.79 -18.69
N ARG A 120 -6.35 -6.05 -19.96
CA ARG A 120 -6.79 -7.29 -20.64
C ARG A 120 -6.12 -8.54 -20.07
N LEU A 121 -4.81 -8.48 -19.82
CA LEU A 121 -4.06 -9.60 -19.27
C LEU A 121 -4.53 -9.95 -17.84
N ILE A 122 -4.80 -8.93 -17.01
CA ILE A 122 -5.36 -9.12 -15.66
C ILE A 122 -6.75 -9.77 -15.74
N SER A 123 -7.60 -9.28 -16.64
CA SER A 123 -8.95 -9.83 -16.82
C SER A 123 -8.92 -11.25 -17.37
N HIS A 124 -8.01 -11.54 -18.26
CA HIS A 124 -7.87 -12.90 -18.80
C HIS A 124 -7.54 -13.91 -17.71
N ASP A 125 -6.63 -13.57 -16.80
CA ASP A 125 -6.26 -14.46 -15.70
C ASP A 125 -7.43 -14.72 -14.74
N GLN A 126 -8.32 -13.76 -14.54
CA GLN A 126 -9.53 -13.97 -13.74
C GLN A 126 -10.53 -14.95 -14.37
N SER A 127 -10.48 -15.15 -15.69
CA SER A 127 -11.36 -16.08 -16.37
C SER A 127 -10.87 -17.54 -16.34
N ILE A 128 -9.64 -17.79 -15.89
CA ILE A 128 -9.02 -19.11 -15.82
C ILE A 128 -9.46 -19.80 -14.51
N ILE A 129 -10.30 -20.81 -14.64
CA ILE A 129 -10.97 -21.51 -13.48
C ILE A 129 -9.98 -22.35 -12.75
N ASN A 130 -8.91 -22.68 -12.79
CA ASN A 130 -8.09 -23.61 -11.97
C ASN A 130 -6.57 -23.41 -12.07
N GLY A 131 -6.13 -22.28 -12.40
CA GLY A 131 -4.71 -22.17 -12.59
C GLY A 131 -4.18 -20.77 -12.35
N GLY A 132 -3.02 -20.64 -11.94
CA GLY A 132 -2.30 -19.42 -11.64
C GLY A 132 -2.56 -18.25 -12.60
N GLU A 133 -1.87 -17.19 -12.40
CA GLU A 133 -2.02 -15.93 -13.16
C GLU A 133 -0.85 -15.79 -14.16
N PRO A 134 -0.83 -16.59 -15.25
CA PRO A 134 0.31 -16.64 -16.15
C PRO A 134 0.49 -15.36 -16.97
N ASN A 135 -0.61 -14.65 -17.25
CA ASN A 135 -0.60 -13.48 -18.14
C ASN A 135 -0.27 -12.19 -17.40
N SER A 136 -0.61 -12.10 -16.12
CA SER A 136 -0.38 -10.91 -15.28
C SER A 136 0.89 -10.99 -14.44
N LYS A 137 1.86 -11.82 -14.80
CA LYS A 137 3.14 -11.96 -14.07
C LYS A 137 3.90 -10.64 -13.93
N PHE A 138 3.74 -9.71 -14.87
CA PHE A 138 4.34 -8.37 -14.84
C PHE A 138 3.98 -7.58 -13.56
N LEU A 139 2.85 -7.89 -12.91
CA LEU A 139 2.48 -7.29 -11.63
C LEU A 139 3.45 -7.64 -10.49
N ARG A 140 4.24 -8.68 -10.64
CA ARG A 140 5.26 -9.09 -9.66
C ARG A 140 6.49 -8.22 -9.70
N ASP A 141 6.73 -7.54 -10.82
CA ASP A 141 7.85 -6.61 -10.99
C ASP A 141 7.57 -5.26 -10.32
N ILE A 142 6.29 -4.87 -10.19
CA ILE A 142 5.91 -3.64 -9.48
C ILE A 142 5.92 -3.90 -7.99
N THR A 143 6.94 -3.37 -7.34
CA THR A 143 7.23 -3.63 -5.92
C THR A 143 6.82 -2.44 -5.06
N VAL A 144 6.22 -2.74 -3.92
CA VAL A 144 5.85 -1.78 -2.88
C VAL A 144 6.60 -2.10 -1.60
N THR A 145 7.26 -1.10 -1.03
CA THR A 145 7.91 -1.18 0.29
C THR A 145 7.29 -0.13 1.19
N LEU A 146 6.95 -0.52 2.42
CA LEU A 146 6.30 0.36 3.38
C LEU A 146 6.50 -0.15 4.81
N ASP A 147 6.36 0.75 5.77
CA ASP A 147 6.25 0.40 7.18
C ASP A 147 4.77 0.43 7.60
N ILE A 148 4.31 -0.62 8.25
CA ILE A 148 2.96 -0.70 8.79
C ILE A 148 3.04 -0.94 10.30
N THR A 149 2.36 -0.10 11.08
CA THR A 149 2.06 -0.35 12.48
C THR A 149 0.59 -0.75 12.59
N ALA A 150 0.33 -1.96 13.06
CA ALA A 150 -1.00 -2.54 13.14
C ALA A 150 -1.10 -3.59 14.24
N SER A 151 -2.32 -3.98 14.60
CA SER A 151 -2.60 -4.98 15.63
C SER A 151 -2.08 -6.39 15.29
N PHE A 152 -1.88 -7.21 16.31
CA PHE A 152 -1.58 -8.63 16.09
C PHE A 152 -2.67 -9.37 15.33
N ASP A 153 -3.95 -9.00 15.51
CA ASP A 153 -5.05 -9.55 14.74
C ASP A 153 -4.88 -9.29 13.25
N PHE A 154 -4.51 -8.06 12.89
CA PHE A 154 -4.21 -7.72 11.51
C PHE A 154 -3.03 -8.54 10.98
N TRP A 155 -1.93 -8.63 11.73
CA TRP A 155 -0.73 -9.34 11.31
C TRP A 155 -0.94 -10.84 11.15
N LYS A 156 -1.72 -11.46 12.02
CA LYS A 156 -2.11 -12.87 11.92
C LYS A 156 -2.78 -13.18 10.57
N GLU A 157 -3.62 -12.28 10.12
CA GLU A 157 -4.28 -12.40 8.83
C GLU A 157 -3.36 -12.04 7.66
N PHE A 158 -2.51 -11.00 7.84
CA PHE A 158 -1.53 -10.57 6.85
C PHE A 158 -0.52 -11.69 6.53
N ASP A 159 -0.12 -12.45 7.53
CA ASP A 159 0.83 -13.56 7.40
C ASP A 159 0.30 -14.71 6.52
N THR A 160 -0.96 -14.68 6.12
CA THR A 160 -1.51 -15.61 5.11
C THR A 160 -1.03 -15.28 3.67
N TYR A 161 -0.56 -14.07 3.43
CA TYR A 161 -0.04 -13.62 2.12
C TYR A 161 1.49 -13.82 2.00
N LYS A 162 1.98 -15.02 2.32
CA LYS A 162 3.44 -15.31 2.36
C LYS A 162 4.13 -15.26 1.00
N VAL A 163 3.43 -15.63 -0.06
CA VAL A 163 4.01 -15.66 -1.40
C VAL A 163 4.06 -14.23 -1.98
N GLY A 164 5.28 -13.77 -2.25
CA GLY A 164 5.50 -12.41 -2.78
C GLY A 164 5.52 -11.30 -1.72
N THR A 165 5.60 -11.67 -0.44
CA THR A 165 5.71 -10.72 0.67
C THR A 165 6.92 -11.04 1.54
N VAL A 166 7.68 -10.00 1.92
CA VAL A 166 8.75 -10.08 2.92
C VAL A 166 8.40 -9.13 4.04
N ALA A 167 8.55 -9.57 5.29
CA ALA A 167 8.26 -8.77 6.47
C ALA A 167 9.40 -8.83 7.49
N ASN A 168 9.87 -7.66 7.93
CA ASN A 168 10.80 -7.49 9.03
C ASN A 168 10.07 -6.85 10.21
N SER A 169 9.88 -7.61 11.28
CA SER A 169 9.08 -7.18 12.43
C SER A 169 9.93 -6.54 13.52
N CYS A 170 9.41 -5.48 14.13
CA CYS A 170 9.89 -5.04 15.44
C CYS A 170 9.63 -6.17 16.45
N SER A 171 10.68 -6.62 17.15
CA SER A 171 10.54 -7.70 18.10
C SER A 171 9.88 -7.23 19.39
N THR A 172 8.66 -7.64 19.63
CA THR A 172 7.97 -7.39 20.92
C THR A 172 8.69 -8.04 22.09
N MET A 173 9.37 -9.19 21.87
CA MET A 173 10.19 -9.85 22.90
C MET A 173 11.34 -8.99 23.42
N HIS A 174 11.82 -8.03 22.63
CA HIS A 174 12.90 -7.13 23.01
C HIS A 174 12.43 -5.73 23.40
N THR A 175 11.16 -5.39 23.17
CA THR A 175 10.69 -4.00 23.31
C THR A 175 9.57 -3.84 24.32
N ILE A 176 8.79 -4.88 24.60
CA ILE A 176 7.57 -4.78 25.43
C ILE A 176 7.81 -4.33 26.87
N THR A 177 9.01 -4.54 27.37
CA THR A 177 9.39 -4.16 28.74
C THR A 177 10.17 -2.85 28.84
N LYS A 178 10.47 -2.19 27.71
CA LYS A 178 11.33 -0.99 27.70
C LYS A 178 10.66 0.28 28.20
N HIS A 179 9.35 0.36 27.99
CA HIS A 179 8.56 1.53 28.33
C HIS A 179 7.20 1.08 28.91
N PRO A 180 6.53 1.92 29.70
CA PRO A 180 5.16 1.67 30.10
C PRO A 180 4.27 1.46 28.89
N ILE A 181 3.35 0.50 28.99
CA ILE A 181 2.35 0.22 27.96
C ILE A 181 1.22 1.24 28.11
N THR A 182 0.90 1.93 27.02
CA THR A 182 -0.15 2.95 26.97
C THR A 182 -1.22 2.58 25.95
N ILE A 183 -2.31 3.33 25.89
CA ILE A 183 -3.35 3.12 24.87
C ILE A 183 -2.84 3.33 23.44
N GLU A 184 -1.79 4.14 23.26
CA GLU A 184 -1.15 4.35 21.97
C GLU A 184 -0.47 3.08 21.42
N ASN A 185 -0.23 2.10 22.28
CA ASN A 185 0.30 0.79 21.86
C ASN A 185 -0.80 -0.20 21.47
N ILE A 186 -2.06 0.19 21.59
CA ILE A 186 -3.22 -0.67 21.33
C ILE A 186 -4.02 -0.10 20.15
N SER A 187 -4.31 -0.92 19.17
CA SER A 187 -5.24 -0.55 18.11
C SER A 187 -6.64 -0.34 18.72
N THR A 188 -7.14 0.86 18.60
CA THR A 188 -8.51 1.20 19.05
C THR A 188 -9.54 1.04 17.93
N ALA A 189 -9.10 0.61 16.74
CA ALA A 189 -9.99 0.31 15.63
C ALA A 189 -11.08 -0.70 16.03
N ASP A 190 -12.31 -0.44 15.65
CA ASP A 190 -13.49 -1.27 15.99
C ASP A 190 -13.88 -1.30 17.49
N LEU A 191 -13.20 -0.56 18.38
CA LEU A 191 -13.55 -0.43 19.79
C LEU A 191 -14.50 0.75 20.02
N ARG A 192 -15.40 0.59 21.00
CA ARG A 192 -16.24 1.69 21.49
C ARG A 192 -15.49 2.47 22.57
N GLU A 193 -15.83 3.70 22.79
CA GLU A 193 -15.20 4.56 23.79
C GLU A 193 -15.14 3.91 25.19
N LYS A 194 -16.25 3.26 25.61
CA LYS A 194 -16.30 2.53 26.89
C LYS A 194 -15.30 1.36 26.95
N ASP A 195 -15.01 0.71 25.81
CA ASP A 195 -14.10 -0.41 25.76
C ASP A 195 -12.65 0.08 25.84
N ILE A 196 -12.35 1.21 25.18
CA ILE A 196 -11.06 1.92 25.29
C ILE A 196 -10.81 2.31 26.74
N LYS A 197 -11.79 2.95 27.40
CA LYS A 197 -11.70 3.34 28.80
C LYS A 197 -11.46 2.15 29.73
N ASN A 198 -12.09 1.01 29.50
CA ASN A 198 -11.84 -0.21 30.27
C ASN A 198 -10.41 -0.75 30.09
N ILE A 199 -9.85 -0.62 28.89
CA ILE A 199 -8.46 -1.00 28.65
C ILE A 199 -7.54 -0.07 29.45
N GLU A 200 -7.73 1.24 29.36
CA GLU A 200 -6.90 2.23 30.04
C GLU A 200 -6.96 2.11 31.55
N GLU A 201 -8.16 1.99 32.12
CA GLU A 201 -8.35 2.05 33.57
C GLU A 201 -8.12 0.70 34.27
N LYS A 202 -8.27 -0.43 33.56
CA LYS A 202 -8.22 -1.74 34.22
C LYS A 202 -7.08 -2.62 33.67
N TRP A 203 -6.91 -2.70 32.36
CA TRP A 203 -5.97 -3.65 31.78
C TRP A 203 -4.54 -3.12 31.72
N LEU A 204 -4.34 -1.89 31.26
CA LEU A 204 -3.02 -1.28 31.20
C LEU A 204 -2.33 -1.16 32.58
N PRO A 205 -3.00 -0.84 33.71
CA PRO A 205 -2.38 -0.89 35.02
C PRO A 205 -1.82 -2.25 35.37
N ILE A 206 -2.56 -3.35 35.10
CA ILE A 206 -2.11 -4.73 35.37
C ILE A 206 -0.84 -5.05 34.56
N LEU A 207 -0.81 -4.69 33.30
CA LEU A 207 0.37 -4.91 32.45
C LEU A 207 1.57 -4.09 32.94
N ASN A 208 1.33 -2.86 33.38
CA ASN A 208 2.39 -1.97 33.87
C ASN A 208 2.91 -2.35 35.27
N GLU A 209 2.11 -3.00 36.09
CA GLU A 209 2.59 -3.60 37.35
C GLU A 209 3.71 -4.63 37.03
N ILE A 210 3.52 -5.46 36.00
CA ILE A 210 4.55 -6.44 35.57
C ILE A 210 5.77 -5.73 35.00
N VAL A 211 5.59 -4.68 34.18
CA VAL A 211 6.71 -3.88 33.63
C VAL A 211 7.58 -3.31 34.74
N ASN A 212 6.96 -2.83 35.83
CA ASN A 212 7.61 -2.14 36.95
C ASN A 212 8.06 -3.07 38.09
N ASP A 213 7.70 -4.35 38.05
CA ASP A 213 8.04 -5.30 39.13
C ASP A 213 9.55 -5.58 39.17
N GLU A 214 10.25 -5.01 40.13
CA GLU A 214 11.68 -5.15 40.32
C GLU A 214 12.10 -6.56 40.77
N SER A 215 11.18 -7.39 41.24
CA SER A 215 11.46 -8.78 41.63
C SER A 215 11.62 -9.72 40.45
N LEU A 216 11.14 -9.29 39.26
CA LEU A 216 11.19 -10.07 38.02
C LEU A 216 12.38 -9.66 37.14
N SER A 217 13.08 -10.63 36.60
CA SER A 217 14.06 -10.40 35.55
C SER A 217 13.37 -9.92 34.25
N ALA A 218 14.12 -9.25 33.36
CA ALA A 218 13.61 -8.79 32.08
C ALA A 218 13.04 -9.96 31.23
N LEU A 219 13.61 -11.15 31.34
CA LEU A 219 13.13 -12.34 30.63
C LEU A 219 11.79 -12.83 31.20
N GLU A 220 11.62 -12.83 32.51
CA GLU A 220 10.38 -13.23 33.16
C GLU A 220 9.26 -12.24 32.81
N LYS A 221 9.49 -10.92 32.93
CA LYS A 221 8.56 -9.88 32.50
C LYS A 221 8.11 -10.11 31.06
N THR A 222 9.06 -10.32 30.15
CA THR A 222 8.76 -10.55 28.74
C THR A 222 7.88 -11.78 28.53
N ARG A 223 8.18 -12.89 29.22
CA ARG A 223 7.40 -14.14 29.12
C ARG A 223 5.98 -13.98 29.62
N ILE A 224 5.78 -13.27 30.72
CA ILE A 224 4.46 -12.99 31.30
C ILE A 224 3.69 -12.08 30.34
N LEU A 225 4.25 -10.93 29.97
CA LEU A 225 3.60 -9.97 29.10
C LEU A 225 3.23 -10.53 27.73
N SER A 226 4.08 -11.40 27.16
CA SER A 226 3.77 -12.08 25.89
C SER A 226 2.52 -12.97 25.94
N LYS A 227 2.13 -13.41 27.15
CA LYS A 227 0.89 -14.20 27.38
C LYS A 227 -0.31 -13.37 27.73
N MET A 228 -0.09 -12.24 28.41
CA MET A 228 -1.14 -11.37 28.89
C MET A 228 -1.50 -10.24 27.93
N ASN A 229 -0.67 -10.00 26.90
CA ASN A 229 -0.88 -8.88 26.00
C ASN A 229 -2.15 -9.06 25.17
N LEU A 230 -2.78 -7.93 24.85
CA LEU A 230 -3.99 -7.91 24.01
C LEU A 230 -3.63 -8.19 22.54
N VAL A 231 -4.49 -8.89 21.85
CA VAL A 231 -4.36 -9.07 20.37
C VAL A 231 -4.43 -7.74 19.60
N GLY A 232 -5.03 -6.72 20.21
CA GLY A 232 -5.00 -5.34 19.70
C GLY A 232 -3.66 -4.63 19.86
N PHE A 233 -2.67 -5.22 20.53
CA PHE A 233 -1.34 -4.61 20.65
C PHE A 233 -0.69 -4.42 19.29
N GLU A 234 -0.21 -3.21 19.03
CA GLU A 234 0.36 -2.85 17.73
C GLU A 234 1.82 -3.27 17.61
N GLN A 235 2.16 -3.79 16.44
CA GLN A 235 3.52 -4.11 16.04
C GLN A 235 3.86 -3.41 14.74
N LYS A 236 5.02 -2.77 14.68
CA LYS A 236 5.56 -2.20 13.44
C LYS A 236 6.31 -3.26 12.65
N ARG A 237 6.03 -3.34 11.35
CA ARG A 237 6.77 -4.17 10.40
C ARG A 237 7.12 -3.38 9.14
N THR A 238 8.35 -3.53 8.67
CA THR A 238 8.73 -3.11 7.32
C THR A 238 8.36 -4.23 6.35
N ILE A 239 7.52 -3.91 5.38
CA ILE A 239 6.96 -4.85 4.41
C ILE A 239 7.48 -4.53 3.01
N LYS A 240 7.82 -5.58 2.27
CA LYS A 240 8.00 -5.52 0.82
C LYS A 240 7.02 -6.51 0.19
N LEU A 241 6.21 -6.02 -0.76
CA LEU A 241 5.25 -6.82 -1.51
C LEU A 241 5.15 -6.32 -2.95
N ASN A 242 4.33 -6.95 -3.78
CA ASN A 242 4.16 -6.55 -5.16
C ASN A 242 2.68 -6.37 -5.54
N TYR A 243 2.42 -5.81 -6.71
CA TYR A 243 1.05 -5.54 -7.18
C TYR A 243 0.21 -6.81 -7.37
N GLN A 244 0.82 -7.96 -7.61
CA GLN A 244 0.09 -9.23 -7.63
C GLN A 244 -0.53 -9.55 -6.26
N VAL A 245 0.22 -9.34 -5.17
CA VAL A 245 -0.28 -9.51 -3.80
C VAL A 245 -1.35 -8.47 -3.49
N ILE A 246 -1.14 -7.20 -3.88
CA ILE A 246 -2.13 -6.13 -3.69
C ILE A 246 -3.44 -6.44 -4.41
N LYS A 247 -3.38 -6.93 -5.65
CA LYS A 247 -4.55 -7.39 -6.40
C LYS A 247 -5.33 -8.43 -5.60
N ASN A 248 -4.66 -9.44 -5.06
CA ASN A 248 -5.30 -10.49 -4.29
C ASN A 248 -5.89 -9.97 -2.98
N MET A 249 -5.17 -9.10 -2.26
CA MET A 249 -5.67 -8.43 -1.06
C MET A 249 -6.91 -7.59 -1.37
N ASN A 250 -6.89 -6.84 -2.47
CA ASN A 250 -8.02 -5.99 -2.87
C ASN A 250 -9.31 -6.80 -3.05
N VAL A 251 -9.24 -7.97 -3.68
CA VAL A 251 -10.40 -8.84 -3.88
C VAL A 251 -10.98 -9.34 -2.55
N TRP A 252 -10.13 -9.76 -1.62
CA TRP A 252 -10.58 -10.46 -0.41
C TRP A 252 -10.71 -9.58 0.84
N ARG A 253 -10.06 -8.41 0.87
CA ARG A 253 -9.94 -7.59 2.07
C ARG A 253 -10.63 -6.23 2.00
N MET A 254 -11.12 -5.81 0.82
CA MET A 254 -11.82 -4.51 0.68
C MET A 254 -13.03 -4.39 1.62
N GLY A 255 -13.79 -5.46 1.81
CA GLY A 255 -14.95 -5.55 2.70
C GLY A 255 -14.69 -6.30 4.00
N HIS A 256 -13.44 -6.44 4.43
CA HIS A 256 -13.08 -7.26 5.58
C HIS A 256 -13.71 -6.76 6.90
N LYS A 257 -13.94 -7.67 7.87
CA LYS A 257 -14.54 -7.34 9.17
C LYS A 257 -13.67 -6.38 9.98
N LEU A 258 -12.33 -6.63 10.03
CA LEU A 258 -11.39 -5.73 10.70
C LEU A 258 -11.27 -4.42 9.93
N LYS A 259 -11.45 -3.30 10.61
CA LYS A 259 -11.36 -1.95 10.04
C LYS A 259 -9.95 -1.66 9.47
N GLU A 260 -8.90 -2.17 10.12
CA GLU A 260 -7.52 -2.00 9.67
C GLU A 260 -7.31 -2.52 8.24
N TRP A 261 -7.91 -3.66 7.87
CA TRP A 261 -7.88 -4.15 6.49
C TRP A 261 -8.59 -3.22 5.52
N ARG A 262 -9.79 -2.74 5.89
CA ARG A 262 -10.53 -1.80 5.04
C ARG A 262 -9.76 -0.51 4.83
N VAL A 263 -9.08 -0.03 5.88
CA VAL A 263 -8.22 1.16 5.80
C VAL A 263 -7.02 0.89 4.90
N LEU A 264 -6.28 -0.20 5.10
CA LEU A 264 -5.12 -0.53 4.24
C LEU A 264 -5.51 -0.56 2.76
N ILE A 265 -6.61 -1.21 2.42
CA ILE A 265 -7.04 -1.36 1.02
C ILE A 265 -7.62 -0.05 0.47
N ASN A 266 -8.62 0.53 1.17
CA ASN A 266 -9.40 1.62 0.60
C ASN A 266 -8.75 3.00 0.77
N VAL A 267 -7.83 3.14 1.73
CA VAL A 267 -7.12 4.40 1.98
C VAL A 267 -5.73 4.36 1.35
N TYR A 268 -4.94 3.33 1.66
CA TYR A 268 -3.54 3.29 1.25
C TYR A 268 -3.35 2.64 -0.13
N PHE A 269 -3.75 1.39 -0.31
CA PHE A 269 -3.44 0.66 -1.55
C PHE A 269 -4.24 1.15 -2.75
N LYS A 270 -5.48 1.58 -2.57
CA LYS A 270 -6.26 2.17 -3.66
C LYS A 270 -5.58 3.37 -4.29
N ASN A 271 -4.84 4.14 -3.50
CA ASN A 271 -4.16 5.35 -3.93
C ASN A 271 -2.74 5.12 -4.49
N LEU A 272 -2.26 3.88 -4.52
CA LEU A 272 -1.02 3.56 -5.21
C LEU A 272 -1.13 3.79 -6.71
N PRO A 273 -0.02 4.14 -7.39
CA PRO A 273 -0.02 4.40 -8.82
C PRO A 273 -0.73 3.29 -9.62
N TYR A 274 -1.71 3.68 -10.43
CA TYR A 274 -2.49 2.81 -11.34
C TYR A 274 -3.32 1.69 -10.68
N VAL A 275 -3.32 1.50 -9.37
CA VAL A 275 -4.11 0.44 -8.71
C VAL A 275 -5.59 0.56 -9.03
N GLU A 276 -6.14 1.77 -9.00
CA GLU A 276 -7.56 1.99 -9.34
C GLU A 276 -7.86 1.60 -10.78
N SER A 277 -7.02 2.00 -11.73
CA SER A 277 -7.21 1.70 -13.16
C SER A 277 -7.03 0.21 -13.46
N LEU A 278 -6.09 -0.46 -12.79
CA LEU A 278 -5.78 -1.87 -13.05
C LEU A 278 -6.78 -2.83 -12.39
N PHE A 279 -7.22 -2.53 -11.16
CA PHE A 279 -7.93 -3.51 -10.33
C PHE A 279 -9.37 -3.12 -9.99
N ILE A 280 -9.73 -1.83 -10.05
CA ILE A 280 -11.04 -1.36 -9.62
C ILE A 280 -11.88 -0.88 -10.81
N ARG A 281 -11.32 0.00 -11.65
CA ARG A 281 -11.96 0.56 -12.85
C ARG A 281 -11.52 -0.10 -14.15
N ASN A 282 -10.90 -1.26 -14.07
CA ASN A 282 -10.52 -2.01 -15.26
C ASN A 282 -11.79 -2.41 -16.03
N PRO A 283 -11.96 -1.94 -17.30
CA PRO A 283 -13.20 -2.14 -18.05
C PRO A 283 -13.44 -3.60 -18.46
N TYR A 284 -12.41 -4.43 -18.40
CA TYR A 284 -12.49 -5.84 -18.77
C TYR A 284 -12.81 -6.77 -17.60
N LEU A 285 -12.77 -6.29 -16.35
CA LEU A 285 -13.18 -7.08 -15.19
C LEU A 285 -14.70 -7.25 -15.21
N LYS A 286 -15.16 -8.49 -15.19
CA LYS A 286 -16.58 -8.79 -14.99
C LYS A 286 -16.96 -8.37 -13.57
N LYS A 287 -18.03 -7.60 -13.46
CA LYS A 287 -18.62 -7.20 -12.17
C LYS A 287 -19.27 -8.38 -11.49
#